data_d6dafc2bbd094d498da7338c9c39e0c4
#
_entry.id   d6dafc2bbd094d498da7338c9c39e0c4
#
_cell.length_a   1.000
_cell.length_b   1.000
_cell.length_c   1.000
_cell.angle_alpha   90.00
_cell.angle_beta   90.00
_cell.angle_gamma   90.00
#
_symmetry.space_group_name_H-M   'P 1'
#
loop_
_entity.id
_entity.type
_entity.pdbx_description
1 polymer ?
#
loop_
_entity_poly.entity_id
_entity_poly.type
_entity_poly.pdbx_seq_one_letter_code
_entity_poly.pdbx_strand_id
1 'polypeptide(L)'
;MRILSDALGYVMYFCYYLVHNYGLAIILFTLISKIVLLPVSVWVQKNSIKMVKMQPEINRIKAKHFGDADRIADEQSQIFKREKYNPLASLIPLAVQIILLMGLVEVIYHPLDYLLHMSQDVITAFNGLAISLAGVHPESSSVQLTVVEMIKSGNYAEQFAALQSSLAGVDIASVLQQVES
;
A
#
# COMPACT_ATOMS: atom_id res chain seq x y z
N MET A 1 8.37 -1.44 -7.89
CA MET A 1 7.57 -1.30 -6.66
C MET A 1 8.43 -1.16 -5.39
N ARG A 2 9.63 -1.80 -5.32
CA ARG A 2 10.48 -1.80 -4.11
C ARG A 2 10.69 -0.43 -3.45
N ILE A 3 11.04 0.61 -4.21
CA ILE A 3 11.29 1.96 -3.64
C ILE A 3 10.07 2.51 -2.89
N LEU A 4 8.87 2.27 -3.40
CA LEU A 4 7.63 2.72 -2.76
C LEU A 4 7.34 1.87 -1.52
N SER A 5 7.50 0.56 -1.60
CA SER A 5 7.30 -0.37 -0.48
C SER A 5 8.33 -0.10 0.63
N ASP A 6 9.58 0.19 0.27
CA ASP A 6 10.62 0.58 1.23
C ASP A 6 10.25 1.89 1.96
N ALA A 7 9.85 2.93 1.21
CA ALA A 7 9.43 4.20 1.80
C ALA A 7 8.21 4.03 2.72
N LEU A 8 7.20 3.25 2.28
CA LEU A 8 6.02 2.95 3.10
C LEU A 8 6.38 2.09 4.31
N GLY A 9 7.32 1.13 4.14
CA GLY A 9 7.83 0.30 5.22
C GLY A 9 8.51 1.12 6.32
N TYR A 10 9.35 2.10 5.96
CA TYR A 10 9.95 3.01 6.94
C TYR A 10 8.91 3.83 7.71
N VAL A 11 7.89 4.34 7.03
CA VAL A 11 6.81 5.07 7.70
C VAL A 11 6.02 4.13 8.62
N MET A 12 5.75 2.91 8.19
CA MET A 12 5.07 1.89 8.99
C MET A 12 5.89 1.49 10.21
N TYR A 13 7.21 1.27 10.03
CA TYR A 13 8.13 0.99 11.12
C TYR A 13 8.14 2.12 12.16
N PHE A 14 8.20 3.39 11.72
CA PHE A 14 8.12 4.55 12.60
C PHE A 14 6.81 4.59 13.38
N CYS A 15 5.68 4.31 12.73
CA CYS A 15 4.37 4.23 13.38
C CYS A 15 4.33 3.10 14.43
N TYR A 16 4.88 1.94 14.09
CA TYR A 16 4.95 0.81 15.01
C TYR A 16 5.84 1.11 16.22
N TYR A 17 7.01 1.71 15.98
CA TYR A 17 7.93 2.11 17.07
C TYR A 17 7.26 3.08 18.07
N LEU A 18 6.36 3.95 17.58
CA LEU A 18 5.68 4.93 18.42
C LEU A 18 4.58 4.30 19.30
N VAL A 19 3.89 3.29 18.78
CA VAL A 19 2.64 2.78 19.38
C VAL A 19 2.81 1.38 19.98
N HIS A 20 3.81 0.60 19.57
CA HIS A 20 4.08 -0.78 19.98
C HIS A 20 2.86 -1.72 19.84
N ASN A 21 1.95 -1.38 18.92
CA ASN A 21 0.76 -2.17 18.60
C ASN A 21 0.52 -2.12 17.10
N TYR A 22 0.52 -3.27 16.44
CA TYR A 22 0.43 -3.36 14.99
C TYR A 22 -0.87 -2.77 14.43
N GLY A 23 -2.01 -3.03 15.07
CA GLY A 23 -3.30 -2.50 14.64
C GLY A 23 -3.36 -0.97 14.73
N LEU A 24 -2.86 -0.40 15.82
CA LEU A 24 -2.78 1.05 16.00
C LEU A 24 -1.75 1.68 15.04
N ALA A 25 -0.64 0.98 14.75
CA ALA A 25 0.34 1.44 13.78
C ALA A 25 -0.26 1.58 12.38
N ILE A 26 -1.12 0.66 11.94
CA ILE A 26 -1.85 0.75 10.67
C ILE A 26 -2.79 1.97 10.65
N ILE A 27 -3.51 2.23 11.73
CA ILE A 27 -4.39 3.40 11.84
C ILE A 27 -3.58 4.70 11.74
N LEU A 28 -2.48 4.79 12.49
CA LEU A 28 -1.60 5.95 12.48
C LEU A 28 -0.95 6.17 11.10
N PHE A 29 -0.46 5.10 10.47
CA PHE A 29 0.05 5.11 9.11
C PHE A 29 -0.99 5.64 8.12
N THR A 30 -2.24 5.17 8.21
CA THR A 30 -3.34 5.61 7.35
C THR A 30 -3.62 7.10 7.53
N LEU A 31 -3.57 7.60 8.78
CA LEU A 31 -3.78 9.01 9.08
C LEU A 31 -2.65 9.88 8.47
N ILE A 32 -1.40 9.49 8.68
CA ILE A 32 -0.22 10.17 8.12
C ILE A 32 -0.29 10.18 6.59
N SER A 33 -0.61 9.04 5.97
CA SER A 33 -0.75 8.93 4.51
C SER A 33 -1.84 9.88 3.98
N LYS A 34 -2.96 10.01 4.66
CA LYS A 34 -4.02 10.94 4.29
C LYS A 34 -3.56 12.40 4.39
N ILE A 35 -2.81 12.75 5.44
CA ILE A 35 -2.26 14.11 5.60
C ILE A 35 -1.28 14.43 4.46
N VAL A 36 -0.40 13.51 4.11
CA VAL A 36 0.56 13.67 3.00
C VAL A 36 -0.17 13.82 1.65
N LEU A 37 -1.31 13.16 1.47
CA LEU A 37 -2.12 13.24 0.25
C LEU A 37 -3.08 14.45 0.22
N LEU A 38 -3.23 15.19 1.31
CA LEU A 38 -4.11 16.38 1.36
C LEU A 38 -3.85 17.40 0.24
N PRO A 39 -2.60 17.81 -0.06
CA PRO A 39 -2.36 18.79 -1.11
C PRO A 39 -2.81 18.29 -2.49
N VAL A 40 -2.62 16.99 -2.77
CA VAL A 40 -3.10 16.38 -4.02
C VAL A 40 -4.64 16.41 -4.06
N SER A 41 -5.29 16.06 -2.96
CA SER A 41 -6.76 16.07 -2.84
C SER A 41 -7.33 17.47 -3.06
N VAL A 42 -6.73 18.49 -2.46
CA VAL A 42 -7.13 19.90 -2.64
C VAL A 42 -6.96 20.36 -4.10
N TRP A 43 -5.88 19.96 -4.76
CA TRP A 43 -5.65 20.29 -6.17
C TRP A 43 -6.72 19.66 -7.08
N VAL A 44 -7.05 18.40 -6.86
CA VAL A 44 -8.11 17.69 -7.60
C VAL A 44 -9.47 18.32 -7.34
N GLN A 45 -9.76 18.68 -6.09
CA GLN A 45 -11.03 19.34 -5.73
C GLN A 45 -11.19 20.70 -6.41
N LYS A 46 -10.10 21.49 -6.52
CA LYS A 46 -10.10 22.73 -7.30
C LYS A 46 -10.40 22.51 -8.79
N ASN A 47 -9.90 21.43 -9.36
CA ASN A 47 -10.22 21.05 -10.74
C ASN A 47 -11.70 20.62 -10.88
N SER A 48 -12.25 19.89 -9.91
CA SER A 48 -13.67 19.47 -9.90
C SER A 48 -14.62 20.67 -9.80
N ILE A 49 -14.27 21.72 -9.05
CA ILE A 49 -15.05 22.97 -8.96
C ILE A 49 -15.16 23.65 -10.34
N LYS A 50 -14.10 23.60 -11.17
CA LYS A 50 -14.17 24.12 -12.55
C LYS A 50 -15.23 23.39 -13.36
N MET A 51 -15.30 22.06 -13.24
CA MET A 51 -16.32 21.25 -13.93
C MET A 51 -17.74 21.68 -13.53
N VAL A 52 -18.01 21.88 -12.24
CA VAL A 52 -19.31 22.34 -11.76
C VAL A 52 -19.67 23.72 -12.33
N LYS A 53 -18.71 24.64 -12.42
CA LYS A 53 -18.94 25.97 -13.02
C LYS A 53 -19.25 25.92 -14.51
N MET A 54 -18.67 24.97 -15.24
CA MET A 54 -18.91 24.79 -16.68
C MET A 54 -20.21 24.02 -16.99
N GLN A 55 -20.79 23.34 -16.00
CA GLN A 55 -21.95 22.48 -16.19
C GLN A 55 -23.14 23.17 -16.88
N PRO A 56 -23.52 24.41 -16.53
CA PRO A 56 -24.61 25.11 -17.21
C PRO A 56 -24.35 25.34 -18.71
N GLU A 57 -23.10 25.67 -19.09
CA GLU A 57 -22.70 25.87 -20.48
C GLU A 57 -22.69 24.54 -21.24
N ILE A 58 -22.18 23.47 -20.63
CA ILE A 58 -22.21 22.12 -21.19
C ILE A 58 -23.65 21.67 -21.43
N ASN A 59 -24.56 21.92 -20.50
CA ASN A 59 -25.97 21.57 -20.65
C ASN A 59 -26.64 22.34 -21.80
N ARG A 60 -26.27 23.62 -22.01
CA ARG A 60 -26.75 24.41 -23.16
C ARG A 60 -26.28 23.82 -24.49
N ILE A 61 -25.00 23.38 -24.57
CA ILE A 61 -24.47 22.73 -25.79
C ILE A 61 -25.22 21.45 -26.07
N LYS A 62 -25.44 20.62 -25.04
CA LYS A 62 -26.21 19.36 -25.19
C LYS A 62 -27.63 19.60 -25.67
N ALA A 63 -28.28 20.64 -25.18
CA ALA A 63 -29.62 21.01 -25.62
C ALA A 63 -29.63 21.58 -27.05
N LYS A 64 -28.61 22.36 -27.42
CA LYS A 64 -28.52 22.98 -28.76
C LYS A 64 -28.22 21.96 -29.86
N HIS A 65 -27.42 20.95 -29.58
CA HIS A 65 -26.97 19.93 -30.52
C HIS A 65 -27.53 18.54 -30.19
N PHE A 66 -28.77 18.51 -29.69
CA PHE A 66 -29.43 17.26 -29.32
C PHE A 66 -29.45 16.26 -30.49
N GLY A 67 -28.83 15.08 -30.26
CA GLY A 67 -28.71 14.03 -31.29
C GLY A 67 -27.40 14.04 -32.08
N ASP A 68 -26.59 15.11 -32.00
CA ASP A 68 -25.30 15.20 -32.68
C ASP A 68 -24.13 15.08 -31.63
N ALA A 69 -23.73 13.83 -31.37
CA ALA A 69 -22.73 13.52 -30.36
C ALA A 69 -21.35 14.12 -30.69
N ASP A 70 -21.00 14.18 -31.97
CA ASP A 70 -19.69 14.66 -32.43
C ASP A 70 -19.54 16.17 -32.18
N ARG A 71 -20.56 16.96 -32.53
CA ARG A 71 -20.58 18.39 -32.25
C ARG A 71 -20.61 18.70 -30.76
N ILE A 72 -21.35 17.94 -29.98
CA ILE A 72 -21.37 18.09 -28.52
C ILE A 72 -19.95 17.84 -27.95
N ALA A 73 -19.25 16.80 -28.41
CA ALA A 73 -17.91 16.47 -27.95
C ALA A 73 -16.90 17.58 -28.33
N ASP A 74 -16.98 18.10 -29.55
CA ASP A 74 -16.09 19.16 -30.03
C ASP A 74 -16.28 20.47 -29.26
N GLU A 75 -17.52 20.94 -29.09
CA GLU A 75 -17.81 22.15 -28.32
C GLU A 75 -17.43 22.00 -26.83
N GLN A 76 -17.68 20.84 -26.23
CA GLN A 76 -17.23 20.54 -24.86
C GLN A 76 -15.69 20.55 -24.74
N SER A 77 -14.99 19.99 -25.71
CA SER A 77 -13.54 19.99 -25.74
C SER A 77 -12.98 21.42 -25.79
N GLN A 78 -13.63 22.32 -26.55
CA GLN A 78 -13.24 23.73 -26.60
C GLN A 78 -13.42 24.44 -25.26
N ILE A 79 -14.53 24.16 -24.54
CA ILE A 79 -14.76 24.69 -23.20
C ILE A 79 -13.68 24.18 -22.24
N PHE A 80 -13.35 22.90 -22.26
CA PHE A 80 -12.33 22.31 -21.40
C PHE A 80 -10.95 22.95 -21.65
N LYS A 81 -10.60 23.20 -22.90
CA LYS A 81 -9.36 23.91 -23.28
C LYS A 81 -9.37 25.35 -22.80
N ARG A 82 -10.48 26.09 -22.99
CA ARG A 82 -10.63 27.49 -22.55
C ARG A 82 -10.47 27.64 -21.04
N GLU A 83 -11.10 26.78 -20.26
CA GLU A 83 -11.08 26.80 -18.81
C GLU A 83 -9.86 26.09 -18.21
N LYS A 84 -8.96 25.57 -19.05
CA LYS A 84 -7.80 24.76 -18.63
C LYS A 84 -8.23 23.65 -17.67
N TYR A 85 -9.34 22.99 -18.01
CA TYR A 85 -9.86 21.84 -17.27
C TYR A 85 -9.30 20.54 -17.83
N ASN A 86 -8.80 19.70 -16.96
CA ASN A 86 -8.33 18.37 -17.35
C ASN A 86 -9.29 17.30 -16.79
N PRO A 87 -10.07 16.60 -17.65
CA PRO A 87 -10.99 15.56 -17.20
C PRO A 87 -10.26 14.37 -16.54
N LEU A 88 -9.01 14.10 -16.95
CA LEU A 88 -8.20 13.04 -16.36
C LEU A 88 -7.72 13.37 -14.94
N ALA A 89 -7.74 14.63 -14.53
CA ALA A 89 -7.33 15.03 -13.18
C ALA A 89 -8.23 14.39 -12.09
N SER A 90 -9.48 14.07 -12.41
CA SER A 90 -10.38 13.38 -11.49
C SER A 90 -9.99 11.91 -11.22
N LEU A 91 -9.19 11.30 -12.11
CA LEU A 91 -8.69 9.93 -11.95
C LEU A 91 -7.40 9.85 -11.13
N ILE A 92 -6.70 10.99 -10.95
CA ILE A 92 -5.43 11.02 -10.21
C ILE A 92 -5.54 10.49 -8.78
N PRO A 93 -6.56 10.88 -7.97
CA PRO A 93 -6.70 10.33 -6.63
C PRO A 93 -6.88 8.82 -6.63
N LEU A 94 -7.65 8.30 -7.58
CA LEU A 94 -7.86 6.86 -7.73
C LEU A 94 -6.55 6.14 -8.08
N ALA A 95 -5.79 6.68 -9.02
CA ALA A 95 -4.49 6.11 -9.40
C ALA A 95 -3.52 6.11 -8.21
N VAL A 96 -3.40 7.23 -7.49
CA VAL A 96 -2.56 7.35 -6.29
C VAL A 96 -3.03 6.38 -5.21
N GLN A 97 -4.34 6.25 -5.00
CA GLN A 97 -4.91 5.32 -4.02
C GLN A 97 -4.59 3.87 -4.35
N ILE A 98 -4.67 3.47 -5.62
CA ILE A 98 -4.34 2.10 -6.05
C ILE A 98 -2.84 1.82 -5.83
N ILE A 99 -1.96 2.74 -6.21
CA ILE A 99 -0.52 2.60 -6.03
C ILE A 99 -0.17 2.48 -4.53
N LEU A 100 -0.78 3.33 -3.70
CA LEU A 100 -0.58 3.29 -2.25
C LEU A 100 -1.11 2.00 -1.64
N LEU A 101 -2.29 1.54 -2.08
CA LEU A 101 -2.88 0.28 -1.63
C LEU A 101 -1.97 -0.91 -1.97
N MET A 102 -1.45 -0.97 -3.21
CA MET A 102 -0.52 -2.03 -3.62
C MET A 102 0.75 -2.02 -2.77
N GLY A 103 1.32 -0.84 -2.51
CA GLY A 103 2.50 -0.73 -1.64
C GLY A 103 2.21 -1.14 -0.19
N LEU A 104 1.04 -0.80 0.33
CA LEU A 104 0.64 -1.19 1.69
C LEU A 104 0.39 -2.70 1.79
N VAL A 105 -0.26 -3.29 0.79
CA VAL A 105 -0.46 -4.75 0.72
C VAL A 105 0.88 -5.48 0.73
N GLU A 106 1.87 -5.01 -0.02
CA GLU A 106 3.23 -5.55 -0.02
C GLU A 106 3.86 -5.53 1.38
N VAL A 107 3.77 -4.39 2.08
CA VAL A 107 4.30 -4.25 3.45
C VAL A 107 3.59 -5.18 4.44
N ILE A 108 2.26 -5.34 4.31
CA ILE A 108 1.47 -6.21 5.19
C ILE A 108 1.81 -7.68 4.98
N TYR A 109 2.01 -8.11 3.74
CA TYR A 109 2.33 -9.50 3.42
C TYR A 109 3.79 -9.88 3.67
N HIS A 110 4.69 -8.89 3.79
CA HIS A 110 6.11 -9.10 4.01
C HIS A 110 6.62 -8.37 5.28
N PRO A 111 6.06 -8.70 6.47
CA PRO A 111 6.40 -7.99 7.70
C PRO A 111 7.85 -8.23 8.14
N LEU A 112 8.44 -9.39 7.83
CA LEU A 112 9.83 -9.68 8.17
C LEU A 112 10.81 -8.80 7.40
N ASP A 113 10.47 -8.45 6.14
CA ASP A 113 11.26 -7.54 5.30
C ASP A 113 11.08 -6.07 5.70
N TYR A 114 9.85 -5.60 5.71
CA TYR A 114 9.53 -4.16 5.75
C TYR A 114 9.31 -3.60 7.17
N LEU A 115 8.84 -4.43 8.09
CA LEU A 115 8.58 -4.00 9.46
C LEU A 115 9.76 -4.33 10.38
N LEU A 116 10.26 -5.56 10.33
CA LEU A 116 11.32 -6.03 11.21
C LEU A 116 12.72 -5.91 10.59
N HIS A 117 12.83 -5.58 9.31
CA HIS A 117 14.10 -5.38 8.57
C HIS A 117 15.09 -6.53 8.77
N MET A 118 14.60 -7.77 8.78
CA MET A 118 15.43 -8.95 8.95
C MET A 118 16.31 -9.21 7.73
N SER A 119 17.44 -9.89 7.95
CA SER A 119 18.31 -10.29 6.85
C SER A 119 17.63 -11.31 5.94
N GLN A 120 17.95 -11.28 4.65
CA GLN A 120 17.35 -12.18 3.66
C GLN A 120 17.64 -13.65 3.95
N ASP A 121 18.77 -13.96 4.59
CA ASP A 121 19.12 -15.31 5.00
C ASP A 121 18.16 -15.85 6.05
N VAL A 122 17.79 -15.03 7.06
CA VAL A 122 16.80 -15.38 8.08
C VAL A 122 15.42 -15.54 7.47
N ILE A 123 15.02 -14.61 6.64
CA ILE A 123 13.71 -14.65 5.97
C ILE A 123 13.58 -15.90 5.10
N THR A 124 14.62 -16.24 4.35
CA THR A 124 14.63 -17.42 3.49
C THR A 124 14.53 -18.71 4.31
N ALA A 125 15.28 -18.79 5.41
CA ALA A 125 15.25 -19.96 6.29
C ALA A 125 13.88 -20.11 6.97
N PHE A 126 13.30 -19.02 7.47
CA PHE A 126 11.98 -19.02 8.11
C PHE A 126 10.86 -19.37 7.13
N ASN A 127 10.93 -18.80 5.92
CA ASN A 127 9.98 -19.15 4.84
C ASN A 127 10.09 -20.62 4.46
N GLY A 128 11.31 -21.17 4.41
CA GLY A 128 11.54 -22.60 4.15
C GLY A 128 10.88 -23.51 5.19
N LEU A 129 10.90 -23.15 6.47
CA LEU A 129 10.16 -23.87 7.52
C LEU A 129 8.64 -23.75 7.33
N ALA A 130 8.12 -22.57 7.05
CA ALA A 130 6.67 -22.40 6.83
C ALA A 130 6.18 -23.22 5.63
N ILE A 131 6.94 -23.24 4.54
CA ILE A 131 6.64 -24.05 3.36
C ILE A 131 6.63 -25.55 3.70
N SER A 132 7.64 -26.01 4.43
CA SER A 132 7.80 -27.45 4.72
C SER A 132 6.84 -27.96 5.80
N LEU A 133 6.56 -27.18 6.82
CA LEU A 133 5.77 -27.60 7.99
C LEU A 133 4.29 -27.22 7.88
N ALA A 134 3.99 -26.03 7.40
CA ALA A 134 2.62 -25.56 7.23
C ALA A 134 2.04 -25.86 5.83
N GLY A 135 2.84 -26.36 4.89
CA GLY A 135 2.39 -26.72 3.55
C GLY A 135 1.98 -25.50 2.68
N VAL A 136 2.48 -24.32 3.02
CA VAL A 136 2.18 -23.10 2.27
C VAL A 136 2.89 -23.15 0.91
N HIS A 137 2.18 -22.75 -0.14
CA HIS A 137 2.77 -22.72 -1.48
C HIS A 137 3.94 -21.71 -1.54
N PRO A 138 5.12 -22.06 -2.10
CA PRO A 138 6.31 -21.21 -2.12
C PRO A 138 6.10 -19.82 -2.73
N GLU A 139 5.21 -19.71 -3.70
CA GLU A 139 4.87 -18.46 -4.39
C GLU A 139 3.73 -17.68 -3.69
N SER A 140 3.24 -18.15 -2.55
CA SER A 140 2.20 -17.44 -1.82
C SER A 140 2.74 -16.17 -1.20
N SER A 141 2.05 -15.05 -1.42
CA SER A 141 2.37 -13.78 -0.75
C SER A 141 2.19 -13.84 0.77
N SER A 142 1.49 -14.83 1.29
CA SER A 142 1.22 -15.00 2.74
C SER A 142 2.27 -15.82 3.51
N VAL A 143 3.37 -16.26 2.88
CA VAL A 143 4.38 -17.11 3.55
C VAL A 143 4.93 -16.43 4.80
N GLN A 144 5.29 -15.15 4.75
CA GLN A 144 5.81 -14.44 5.92
C GLN A 144 4.76 -14.25 7.03
N LEU A 145 3.49 -14.06 6.67
CA LEU A 145 2.41 -14.03 7.67
C LEU A 145 2.26 -15.36 8.37
N THR A 146 2.37 -16.47 7.63
CA THR A 146 2.37 -17.81 8.21
C THR A 146 3.56 -18.01 9.15
N VAL A 147 4.75 -17.53 8.79
CA VAL A 147 5.92 -17.54 9.69
C VAL A 147 5.61 -16.83 11.00
N VAL A 148 5.06 -15.61 10.95
CA VAL A 148 4.67 -14.84 12.14
C VAL A 148 3.65 -15.59 12.98
N GLU A 149 2.65 -16.20 12.37
CA GLU A 149 1.64 -17.01 13.05
C GLU A 149 2.25 -18.26 13.71
N MET A 150 3.15 -18.97 13.01
CA MET A 150 3.86 -20.13 13.54
C MET A 150 4.71 -19.77 14.77
N ILE A 151 5.41 -18.64 14.73
CA ILE A 151 6.21 -18.16 15.86
C ILE A 151 5.29 -17.79 17.04
N LYS A 152 4.26 -16.98 16.81
CA LYS A 152 3.30 -16.56 17.86
C LYS A 152 2.51 -17.70 18.47
N SER A 153 2.27 -18.79 17.74
CA SER A 153 1.61 -19.98 18.28
C SER A 153 2.47 -20.77 19.26
N GLY A 154 3.81 -20.60 19.22
CA GLY A 154 4.77 -21.34 20.03
C GLY A 154 4.94 -22.82 19.67
N ASN A 155 4.09 -23.36 18.79
CA ASN A 155 4.07 -24.80 18.46
C ASN A 155 5.31 -25.30 17.73
N TYR A 156 6.07 -24.38 17.11
CA TYR A 156 7.23 -24.67 16.26
C TYR A 156 8.53 -24.06 16.79
N ALA A 157 8.56 -23.69 18.08
CA ALA A 157 9.72 -23.00 18.70
C ALA A 157 11.03 -23.80 18.55
N GLU A 158 10.98 -25.13 18.71
CA GLU A 158 12.15 -26.00 18.57
C GLU A 158 12.69 -26.05 17.15
N GLN A 159 11.80 -26.05 16.13
CA GLN A 159 12.17 -26.06 14.72
C GLN A 159 12.82 -24.71 14.31
N PHE A 160 12.30 -23.59 14.79
CA PHE A 160 12.92 -22.29 14.58
C PHE A 160 14.26 -22.17 15.32
N ALA A 161 14.34 -22.66 16.56
CA ALA A 161 15.60 -22.67 17.32
C ALA A 161 16.68 -23.55 16.65
N ALA A 162 16.30 -24.65 16.00
CA ALA A 162 17.22 -25.51 15.26
C ALA A 162 17.93 -24.80 14.10
N LEU A 163 17.38 -23.71 13.57
CA LEU A 163 18.03 -22.89 12.54
C LEU A 163 19.28 -22.15 13.04
N GLN A 164 19.49 -22.06 14.37
CA GLN A 164 20.68 -21.45 14.95
C GLN A 164 21.97 -22.08 14.40
N SER A 165 21.96 -23.39 14.13
CA SER A 165 23.12 -24.10 13.57
C SER A 165 23.41 -23.77 12.11
N SER A 166 22.39 -23.37 11.35
CA SER A 166 22.47 -23.08 9.92
C SER A 166 22.70 -21.59 9.62
N LEU A 167 22.36 -20.71 10.54
CA LEU A 167 22.46 -19.25 10.40
C LEU A 167 23.59 -18.73 11.30
N ALA A 168 24.84 -18.91 10.85
CA ALA A 168 26.01 -18.48 11.57
C ALA A 168 26.02 -16.95 11.77
N GLY A 169 26.14 -16.53 13.04
CA GLY A 169 26.22 -15.09 13.40
C GLY A 169 24.87 -14.40 13.63
N VAL A 170 23.76 -15.11 13.55
CA VAL A 170 22.42 -14.58 13.88
C VAL A 170 21.96 -15.21 15.19
N ASP A 171 21.53 -14.40 16.15
CA ASP A 171 20.89 -14.89 17.39
C ASP A 171 19.40 -15.13 17.14
N ILE A 172 19.03 -16.37 16.84
CA ILE A 172 17.65 -16.76 16.55
C ILE A 172 16.72 -16.46 17.73
N ALA A 173 17.19 -16.60 18.98
CA ALA A 173 16.36 -16.31 20.14
C ALA A 173 15.93 -14.85 20.19
N SER A 174 16.83 -13.91 19.90
CA SER A 174 16.51 -12.47 19.83
C SER A 174 15.57 -12.17 18.66
N VAL A 175 15.74 -12.84 17.52
CA VAL A 175 14.87 -12.72 16.35
C VAL A 175 13.45 -13.17 16.65
N LEU A 176 13.29 -14.33 17.32
CA LEU A 176 11.98 -14.83 17.72
C LEU A 176 11.28 -13.89 18.69
N GLN A 177 12.00 -13.37 19.68
CA GLN A 177 11.46 -12.38 20.61
C GLN A 177 11.01 -11.10 19.91
N GLN A 178 11.72 -10.66 18.88
CA GLN A 178 11.35 -9.48 18.08
C GLN A 178 10.05 -9.70 17.29
N VAL A 179 9.79 -10.95 16.84
CA VAL A 179 8.53 -11.29 16.13
C VAL A 179 7.35 -11.42 17.11
N GLU A 180 7.61 -11.88 18.34
CA GLU A 180 6.56 -12.05 19.37
C GLU A 180 6.09 -10.73 19.96
N SER A 181 6.95 -9.71 20.01
CA SER A 181 6.64 -8.39 20.55
C SER A 181 5.72 -7.59 19.63
#